data_9f5e1fdd7888444fa8b8c157c8803eb0
#
_entry.id   9f5e1fdd7888444fa8b8c157c8803eb0
#
_cell.length_a   1.000
_cell.length_b   1.000
_cell.length_c   1.000
_cell.angle_alpha   90.00
_cell.angle_beta   90.00
_cell.angle_gamma   90.00
#
_symmetry.space_group_name_H-M   'P 1'
#
loop_
_entity.id
_entity.type
_entity.pdbx_description
1 polymer ?
#
loop_
_entity_poly.entity_id
_entity_poly.type
_entity_poly.pdbx_seq_one_letter_code
_entity_poly.pdbx_strand_id
1 'polypeptide(L)'
;AFSVYQSLISRFPDSRYAAEARKRLIYIINVLAAHEAEVAQYYYAMGADVATVNRARFILETYQNSSSVEDALGVMMLAYKRMGLVELYDDTSRVLELNFPESRYLN
;
A
#
# COMPACT_ATOMS: atom_id res chain seq x y z
N ALA A 1 -19.09 7.97 -6.18
CA ALA A 1 -18.81 6.61 -5.82
C ALA A 1 -18.18 6.47 -4.43
N PHE A 2 -16.92 6.87 -4.26
CA PHE A 2 -16.22 6.66 -2.99
C PHE A 2 -16.90 7.40 -1.83
N SER A 3 -17.20 8.68 -2.01
CA SER A 3 -17.84 9.49 -0.97
C SER A 3 -19.28 9.05 -0.68
N VAL A 4 -19.97 8.51 -1.68
CA VAL A 4 -21.33 7.97 -1.51
C VAL A 4 -21.30 6.76 -0.58
N TYR A 5 -20.35 5.84 -0.78
CA TYR A 5 -20.20 4.67 0.08
C TYR A 5 -19.84 5.06 1.51
N GLN A 6 -18.94 6.02 1.69
CA GLN A 6 -18.58 6.51 3.02
C GLN A 6 -19.75 7.15 3.72
N SER A 7 -20.55 7.95 3.00
CA SER A 7 -21.73 8.60 3.56
C SER A 7 -22.77 7.57 4.00
N LEU A 8 -22.98 6.53 3.19
CA LEU A 8 -23.94 5.47 3.51
C LEU A 8 -23.51 4.72 4.78
N ILE A 9 -22.23 4.38 4.90
CA ILE A 9 -21.70 3.69 6.08
C ILE A 9 -21.85 4.57 7.33
N SER A 10 -21.59 5.86 7.21
CA SER A 10 -21.66 6.83 8.30
C SER A 10 -23.09 6.99 8.82
N ARG A 11 -24.06 7.06 7.90
CA ARG A 11 -25.47 7.29 8.27
C ARG A 11 -26.17 6.05 8.78
N PHE A 12 -25.83 4.88 8.24
CA PHE A 12 -26.54 3.64 8.53
C PHE A 12 -25.55 2.52 8.83
N PRO A 13 -24.76 2.66 9.94
CA PRO A 13 -23.66 1.74 10.18
C PRO A 13 -24.06 0.28 10.41
N ASP A 14 -25.28 0.05 10.89
CA ASP A 14 -25.74 -1.29 11.22
C ASP A 14 -26.68 -1.89 10.15
N SER A 15 -26.89 -1.19 9.05
CA SER A 15 -27.78 -1.67 7.99
C SER A 15 -27.07 -2.68 7.09
N ARG A 16 -27.89 -3.49 6.41
CA ARG A 16 -27.36 -4.41 5.39
C ARG A 16 -26.71 -3.64 4.24
N TYR A 17 -27.24 -2.47 3.92
CA TYR A 17 -26.66 -1.61 2.87
C TYR A 17 -25.29 -1.09 3.27
N ALA A 18 -25.09 -0.78 4.56
CA ALA A 18 -23.78 -0.36 5.05
C ALA A 18 -22.76 -1.48 4.93
N ALA A 19 -23.15 -2.72 5.24
CA ALA A 19 -22.26 -3.88 5.10
C ALA A 19 -21.81 -4.06 3.66
N GLU A 20 -22.76 -3.97 2.72
CA GLU A 20 -22.46 -4.06 1.29
C GLU A 20 -21.57 -2.91 0.84
N ALA A 21 -21.84 -1.70 1.32
CA ALA A 21 -21.04 -0.53 0.98
C ALA A 21 -19.60 -0.67 1.48
N ARG A 22 -19.39 -1.24 2.69
CA ARG A 22 -18.04 -1.50 3.22
C ARG A 22 -17.29 -2.48 2.33
N LYS A 23 -17.93 -3.55 1.90
CA LYS A 23 -17.31 -4.52 1.01
C LYS A 23 -16.87 -3.89 -0.30
N ARG A 24 -17.73 -3.08 -0.90
CA ARG A 24 -17.42 -2.37 -2.15
C ARG A 24 -16.30 -1.37 -1.95
N LEU A 25 -16.31 -0.66 -0.82
CA LEU A 25 -15.26 0.31 -0.48
C LEU A 25 -13.90 -0.38 -0.35
N ILE A 26 -13.87 -1.50 0.37
CA ILE A 26 -12.64 -2.29 0.52
C ILE A 26 -12.12 -2.75 -0.84
N TYR A 27 -13.02 -3.24 -1.69
CA TYR A 27 -12.66 -3.68 -3.03
C TYR A 27 -12.05 -2.54 -3.85
N ILE A 28 -12.71 -1.36 -3.84
CA ILE A 28 -12.23 -0.19 -4.59
C ILE A 28 -10.87 0.25 -4.08
N ILE A 29 -10.69 0.32 -2.76
CA ILE A 29 -9.40 0.69 -2.16
C ILE A 29 -8.31 -0.28 -2.60
N ASN A 30 -8.59 -1.58 -2.56
CA ASN A 30 -7.59 -2.58 -2.96
C ASN A 30 -7.24 -2.48 -4.44
N VAL A 31 -8.22 -2.20 -5.30
CA VAL A 31 -7.96 -2.01 -6.74
C VAL A 31 -7.10 -0.78 -6.98
N LEU A 32 -7.42 0.33 -6.33
CA LEU A 32 -6.65 1.57 -6.47
C LEU A 32 -5.23 1.41 -5.94
N ALA A 33 -5.09 0.76 -4.79
CA ALA A 33 -3.78 0.52 -4.19
C ALA A 33 -2.94 -0.42 -5.07
N ALA A 34 -3.55 -1.45 -5.63
CA ALA A 34 -2.85 -2.39 -6.51
C ALA A 34 -2.31 -1.68 -7.76
N HIS A 35 -3.08 -0.75 -8.31
CA HIS A 35 -2.62 0.05 -9.45
C HIS A 35 -1.39 0.88 -9.07
N GLU A 36 -1.42 1.51 -7.90
CA GLU A 36 -0.27 2.29 -7.42
C GLU A 36 0.95 1.41 -7.17
N ALA A 37 0.74 0.19 -6.66
CA ALA A 37 1.83 -0.76 -6.45
C ALA A 37 2.46 -1.18 -7.78
N GLU A 38 1.66 -1.41 -8.81
CA GLU A 38 2.18 -1.71 -10.15
C GLU A 38 3.03 -0.56 -10.69
N VAL A 39 2.58 0.67 -10.50
CA VAL A 39 3.33 1.87 -10.93
C VAL A 39 4.67 1.94 -10.18
N ALA A 40 4.66 1.70 -8.86
CA ALA A 40 5.88 1.71 -8.06
C ALA A 40 6.87 0.64 -8.55
N GLN A 41 6.39 -0.57 -8.82
CA GLN A 41 7.22 -1.66 -9.33
C GLN A 41 7.78 -1.34 -10.72
N TYR A 42 7.00 -0.69 -11.55
CA TYR A 42 7.45 -0.25 -12.87
C TYR A 42 8.60 0.75 -12.74
N TYR A 43 8.46 1.74 -11.85
CA TYR A 43 9.53 2.70 -11.61
C TYR A 43 10.79 2.02 -11.08
N TYR A 44 10.64 1.07 -10.18
CA TYR A 44 11.78 0.33 -9.66
C TYR A 44 12.50 -0.42 -10.78
N ALA A 45 11.75 -1.09 -11.65
CA ALA A 45 12.30 -1.82 -12.78
C ALA A 45 13.06 -0.91 -13.74
N MET A 46 12.63 0.36 -13.85
CA MET A 46 13.28 1.35 -14.71
C MET A 46 14.47 2.05 -14.04
N GLY A 47 14.77 1.75 -12.80
CA GLY A 47 15.85 2.39 -12.07
C GLY A 47 15.49 3.75 -11.49
N ALA A 48 14.22 4.11 -11.47
CA ALA A 48 13.74 5.40 -10.95
C ALA A 48 13.44 5.27 -9.46
N ASP A 49 14.49 5.23 -8.63
CA ASP A 49 14.37 4.92 -7.20
C ASP A 49 13.57 5.95 -6.42
N VAL A 50 13.78 7.25 -6.68
CA VAL A 50 13.05 8.30 -5.97
C VAL A 50 11.56 8.22 -6.30
N ALA A 51 11.21 8.02 -7.56
CA ALA A 51 9.82 7.87 -7.99
C ALA A 51 9.19 6.62 -7.36
N THR A 52 9.95 5.53 -7.25
CA THR A 52 9.53 4.30 -6.59
C THR A 52 9.15 4.57 -5.13
N VAL A 53 10.04 5.23 -4.39
CA VAL A 53 9.83 5.53 -2.98
C VAL A 53 8.61 6.44 -2.81
N ASN A 54 8.49 7.47 -3.64
CA ASN A 54 7.36 8.40 -3.55
C ASN A 54 6.03 7.71 -3.80
N ARG A 55 5.97 6.82 -4.78
CA ARG A 55 4.74 6.09 -5.09
C ARG A 55 4.39 5.08 -3.99
N ALA A 56 5.38 4.38 -3.48
CA ALA A 56 5.18 3.44 -2.37
C ALA A 56 4.71 4.17 -1.11
N ARG A 57 5.31 5.32 -0.81
CA ARG A 57 4.89 6.15 0.34
C ARG A 57 3.43 6.58 0.19
N PHE A 58 3.01 6.93 -1.00
CA PHE A 58 1.62 7.30 -1.26
C PHE A 58 0.65 6.18 -0.85
N ILE A 59 1.00 4.93 -1.16
CA ILE A 59 0.18 3.78 -0.76
C ILE A 59 0.11 3.68 0.77
N LEU A 60 1.25 3.83 1.44
CA LEU A 60 1.32 3.70 2.90
C LEU A 60 0.55 4.81 3.61
N GLU A 61 0.46 5.99 3.02
CA GLU A 61 -0.25 7.13 3.59
C GLU A 61 -1.75 7.12 3.26
N THR A 62 -2.10 6.67 2.06
CA THR A 62 -3.46 6.80 1.53
C THR A 62 -4.25 5.50 1.68
N TYR A 63 -3.61 4.35 1.48
CA TYR A 63 -4.25 3.04 1.44
C TYR A 63 -3.67 2.10 2.50
N GLN A 64 -3.64 2.56 3.74
CA GLN A 64 -2.93 1.91 4.87
C GLN A 64 -3.38 0.48 5.16
N ASN A 65 -4.64 0.16 4.87
CA ASN A 65 -5.19 -1.15 5.17
C ASN A 65 -5.42 -1.99 3.91
N SER A 66 -4.81 -1.58 2.80
CA SER A 66 -4.98 -2.30 1.55
C SER A 66 -4.09 -3.55 1.49
N SER A 67 -4.41 -4.43 0.57
CA SER A 67 -3.61 -5.64 0.30
C SER A 67 -2.26 -5.32 -0.35
N SER A 68 -2.01 -4.06 -0.71
CA SER A 68 -0.77 -3.65 -1.39
C SER A 68 0.28 -3.05 -0.45
N VAL A 69 0.02 -3.02 0.86
CA VAL A 69 0.97 -2.47 1.84
C VAL A 69 2.28 -3.28 1.84
N GLU A 70 2.19 -4.59 1.77
CA GLU A 70 3.37 -5.46 1.73
C GLU A 70 4.24 -5.12 0.51
N ASP A 71 3.65 -5.02 -0.67
CA ASP A 71 4.37 -4.68 -1.90
C ASP A 71 4.98 -3.28 -1.82
N ALA A 72 4.26 -2.32 -1.24
CA ALA A 72 4.77 -0.96 -1.07
C ALA A 72 6.01 -0.94 -0.19
N LEU A 73 5.96 -1.62 0.96
CA LEU A 73 7.10 -1.72 1.85
C LEU A 73 8.27 -2.43 1.19
N GLY A 74 7.98 -3.51 0.48
CA GLY A 74 9.02 -4.31 -0.17
C GLY A 74 9.76 -3.54 -1.27
N VAL A 75 9.03 -2.91 -2.16
CA VAL A 75 9.66 -2.17 -3.27
C VAL A 75 10.38 -0.92 -2.76
N MET A 76 9.84 -0.28 -1.70
CA MET A 76 10.50 0.85 -1.06
C MET A 76 11.82 0.43 -0.42
N MET A 77 11.83 -0.71 0.27
CA MET A 77 13.02 -1.28 0.86
C MET A 77 14.10 -1.54 -0.21
N LEU A 78 13.73 -2.14 -1.31
CA LEU A 78 14.65 -2.43 -2.40
C LEU A 78 15.20 -1.15 -3.04
N ALA A 79 14.37 -0.12 -3.18
CA ALA A 79 14.80 1.17 -3.71
C ALA A 79 15.81 1.83 -2.77
N TYR A 80 15.56 1.81 -1.46
CA TYR A 80 16.49 2.36 -0.47
C TYR A 80 17.83 1.63 -0.51
N LYS A 81 17.80 0.30 -0.64
CA LYS A 81 19.03 -0.48 -0.74
C LYS A 81 19.85 -0.07 -1.95
N ARG A 82 19.21 0.07 -3.10
CA ARG A 82 19.90 0.47 -4.34
C ARG A 82 20.45 1.89 -4.26
N MET A 83 19.77 2.77 -3.51
CA MET A 83 20.22 4.14 -3.28
C MET A 83 21.34 4.23 -2.23
N GLY A 84 21.63 3.15 -1.52
CA GLY A 84 22.63 3.14 -0.46
C GLY A 84 22.18 3.80 0.84
N LEU A 85 20.87 3.95 1.04
CA LEU A 85 20.31 4.59 2.24
C LEU A 85 20.07 3.52 3.31
N VAL A 86 21.14 3.16 4.02
CA VAL A 86 21.16 2.01 4.92
C VAL A 86 20.15 2.13 6.07
N GLU A 87 20.07 3.30 6.69
CA GLU A 87 19.14 3.50 7.82
C GLU A 87 17.68 3.36 7.40
N LEU A 88 17.34 3.96 6.27
CA LEU A 88 15.97 3.86 5.73
C LEU A 88 15.67 2.44 5.28
N TYR A 89 16.64 1.75 4.70
CA TYR A 89 16.49 0.33 4.37
C TYR A 89 16.22 -0.51 5.62
N ASP A 90 17.02 -0.31 6.66
CA ASP A 90 16.87 -1.07 7.92
C ASP A 90 15.54 -0.81 8.57
N ASP A 91 15.09 0.44 8.63
CA ASP A 91 13.81 0.82 9.22
C ASP A 91 12.63 0.21 8.46
N THR A 92 12.67 0.31 7.14
CA THR A 92 11.62 -0.23 6.27
C THR A 92 11.58 -1.76 6.36
N SER A 93 12.75 -2.39 6.36
CA SER A 93 12.89 -3.85 6.49
C SER A 93 12.29 -4.33 7.81
N ARG A 94 12.53 -3.59 8.89
CA ARG A 94 12.00 -3.92 10.22
C ARG A 94 10.48 -3.83 10.26
N VAL A 95 9.91 -2.78 9.65
CA VAL A 95 8.46 -2.63 9.56
C VAL A 95 7.85 -3.77 8.74
N LEU A 96 8.47 -4.12 7.63
CA LEU A 96 8.02 -5.22 6.79
C LEU A 96 8.04 -6.55 7.57
N GLU A 97 9.13 -6.82 8.27
CA GLU A 97 9.29 -8.06 9.06
C GLU A 97 8.25 -8.16 10.18
N LEU A 98 7.98 -7.05 10.86
CA LEU A 98 6.99 -7.02 11.94
C LEU A 98 5.57 -7.30 11.46
N ASN A 99 5.21 -6.78 10.29
CA ASN A 99 3.84 -6.88 9.77
C ASN A 99 3.65 -8.04 8.81
N PHE A 100 4.70 -8.44 8.10
CA PHE A 100 4.66 -9.49 7.09
C PHE A 100 5.90 -10.37 7.20
N PRO A 101 6.01 -11.16 8.31
CA PRO A 101 7.24 -11.92 8.58
C PRO A 101 7.58 -12.96 7.51
N GLU A 102 6.61 -13.36 6.71
CA GLU A 102 6.82 -14.35 5.65
C GLU A 102 6.92 -13.70 4.27
N SER A 103 7.13 -12.40 4.21
CA SER A 103 7.19 -11.68 2.94
C SER A 103 8.33 -12.17 2.06
N ARG A 104 8.03 -12.29 0.76
CA ARG A 104 9.04 -12.66 -0.24
C ARG A 104 10.17 -11.64 -0.35
N TYR A 105 9.92 -10.40 0.05
CA TYR A 105 10.91 -9.32 -0.02
C TYR A 105 12.01 -9.44 1.04
N LEU A 106 11.79 -10.25 2.07
CA LEU A 106 12.75 -10.44 3.17
C LEU A 106 13.84 -11.47 2.83
N ASN A 107 13.70 -12.20 1.76
CA ASN A 107 14.67 -13.23 1.36
C ASN A 107 15.73 -12.71 0.38
#